data_fc5ef41b28a5bd17be63db09b0e2e60b
#
_entry.id   fc5ef41b28a5bd17be63db09b0e2e60b
#
_cell.length_a   1.000
_cell.length_b   1.000
_cell.length_c   1.000
_cell.angle_alpha   90.00
_cell.angle_beta   90.00
_cell.angle_gamma   90.00
#
_symmetry.space_group_name_H-M   'P 1'
#
loop_
_entity.id
_entity.type
_entity.pdbx_description
1 polymer ?
#
loop_
_entity_poly.entity_id
_entity_poly.type
_entity_poly.pdbx_seq_one_letter_code
_entity_poly.pdbx_strand_id
1 'polypeptide(L)'
;MCSTLKDTNTIPFQDAYDWLCSFEKYGWIFGLERITFLLEQLGNPHQGLQVIHVAGTNGKGSVCKYISSILQKAGYSVGLYLSPHVERFSERIVINNQEISQEDFAGLVSRVRPVVEAMKQQDNSPTFFEIVTALAFLHFKNCSVDYAMVEVGLGGRFDATNVVTPLVSVITNISLEHTDILGQEVGLIASEKAGIIKDHVPVVCGAMGDALAVIGQVASQRDAPVTWIDQSMWTRTSYDDGWQEFLVQGSFKDYTVQTSMLGRHQGENIALAIAAVEQLQMGGMYLTDSDIQDGIKAATHPGRMEIISAEPLILLDGAHNPAGMSMLVRTLWEDFSTRRCVVILGVLKDKDLKTIVSTIVPISDVIIITKSGNPRAADPSVLQEMIIALDVDKTVFVEDSIPRAIDHAKRIARQQDLICVTGSLFTVGEARGYILHIKN
;
A
#
# COMPACT_ATOMS: atom_id res chain seq x y z
N MET A 1 1.34 15.36 21.49
CA MET A 1 -0.02 14.85 21.79
C MET A 1 -1.01 15.76 21.06
N CYS A 2 -1.76 15.18 20.11
CA CYS A 2 -2.83 15.91 19.42
C CYS A 2 -3.85 16.36 20.48
N SER A 3 -4.29 17.62 20.46
CA SER A 3 -5.29 18.08 21.41
C SER A 3 -6.63 17.44 21.04
N THR A 4 -7.07 16.47 21.83
CA THR A 4 -8.40 15.89 21.70
C THR A 4 -9.44 17.00 21.79
N LEU A 5 -10.14 17.25 20.68
CA LEU A 5 -11.37 18.04 20.69
C LEU A 5 -12.37 17.24 21.56
N LYS A 6 -12.51 17.59 22.84
CA LYS A 6 -13.58 17.08 23.69
C LYS A 6 -14.90 17.71 23.26
N ASP A 7 -15.41 17.28 22.12
CA ASP A 7 -16.79 17.57 21.76
C ASP A 7 -17.70 16.63 22.57
N THR A 8 -18.60 17.21 23.33
CA THR A 8 -19.54 16.54 24.24
C THR A 8 -20.59 15.68 23.48
N ASN A 9 -20.50 15.57 22.16
CA ASN A 9 -21.44 14.87 21.28
C ASN A 9 -20.77 13.79 20.42
N THR A 10 -19.67 13.18 20.89
CA THR A 10 -18.98 12.13 20.16
C THR A 10 -19.81 10.84 20.18
N ILE A 11 -20.11 10.29 19.00
CA ILE A 11 -20.79 8.98 18.86
C ILE A 11 -19.84 7.83 19.24
N PRO A 12 -20.35 6.66 19.66
CA PRO A 12 -19.50 5.47 19.88
C PRO A 12 -18.69 5.11 18.65
N PHE A 13 -17.47 4.60 18.83
CA PHE A 13 -16.60 4.18 17.70
C PHE A 13 -17.30 3.19 16.77
N GLN A 14 -18.00 2.18 17.29
CA GLN A 14 -18.68 1.19 16.47
C GLN A 14 -19.75 1.82 15.58
N ASP A 15 -20.56 2.74 16.13
CA ASP A 15 -21.59 3.45 15.35
C ASP A 15 -20.97 4.33 14.25
N ALA A 16 -19.82 4.95 14.55
CA ALA A 16 -19.07 5.74 13.58
C ALA A 16 -18.53 4.85 12.44
N TYR A 17 -17.98 3.70 12.79
CA TYR A 17 -17.42 2.75 11.84
C TYR A 17 -18.51 2.10 10.96
N ASP A 18 -19.61 1.65 11.55
CA ASP A 18 -20.74 1.06 10.83
C ASP A 18 -21.38 2.06 9.86
N TRP A 19 -21.52 3.33 10.31
CA TRP A 19 -21.96 4.41 9.44
C TRP A 19 -21.03 4.59 8.24
N LEU A 20 -19.72 4.65 8.44
CA LEU A 20 -18.74 4.77 7.37
C LEU A 20 -18.80 3.57 6.41
N CYS A 21 -18.85 2.34 6.91
CA CYS A 21 -18.93 1.12 6.09
C CYS A 21 -20.22 1.07 5.25
N SER A 22 -21.29 1.73 5.65
CA SER A 22 -22.52 1.80 4.87
C SER A 22 -22.34 2.46 3.49
N PHE A 23 -21.23 3.17 3.27
CA PHE A 23 -20.86 3.82 2.00
C PHE A 23 -20.03 2.93 1.05
N GLU A 24 -19.56 1.76 1.48
CA GLU A 24 -18.80 0.81 0.62
C GLU A 24 -19.64 0.35 -0.59
N LYS A 25 -20.94 0.32 -0.48
CA LYS A 25 -21.88 -0.05 -1.56
C LYS A 25 -21.80 0.84 -2.78
N TYR A 26 -21.33 2.08 -2.66
CA TYR A 26 -21.23 3.02 -3.78
C TYR A 26 -20.03 2.73 -4.70
N GLY A 27 -19.09 1.87 -4.27
CA GLY A 27 -17.94 1.48 -5.08
C GLY A 27 -17.07 2.68 -5.51
N TRP A 28 -16.61 2.62 -6.77
CA TRP A 28 -15.81 3.67 -7.40
C TRP A 28 -16.71 4.56 -8.26
N ILE A 29 -16.70 5.85 -7.99
CA ILE A 29 -17.40 6.87 -8.79
C ILE A 29 -16.35 7.93 -9.15
N PHE A 30 -16.04 8.08 -10.44
CA PHE A 30 -15.05 9.06 -10.91
C PHE A 30 -15.51 10.50 -10.71
N GLY A 31 -14.54 11.40 -10.59
CA GLY A 31 -14.73 12.83 -10.46
C GLY A 31 -14.25 13.36 -9.12
N LEU A 32 -13.80 14.59 -9.10
CA LEU A 32 -13.29 15.28 -7.90
C LEU A 32 -14.34 16.21 -7.28
N GLU A 33 -15.49 16.39 -7.92
CA GLU A 33 -16.50 17.39 -7.55
C GLU A 33 -17.06 17.11 -6.15
N ARG A 34 -17.35 15.82 -5.83
CA ARG A 34 -17.91 15.42 -4.53
C ARG A 34 -16.94 15.62 -3.39
N ILE A 35 -15.70 15.14 -3.56
CA ILE A 35 -14.67 15.32 -2.53
C ILE A 35 -14.30 16.80 -2.36
N THR A 36 -14.24 17.57 -3.44
CA THR A 36 -13.98 19.02 -3.39
C THR A 36 -15.07 19.71 -2.59
N PHE A 37 -16.34 19.45 -2.91
CA PHE A 37 -17.47 20.01 -2.17
C PHE A 37 -17.46 19.62 -0.68
N LEU A 38 -17.21 18.34 -0.39
CA LEU A 38 -17.09 17.86 1.00
C LEU A 38 -15.99 18.61 1.77
N LEU A 39 -14.81 18.76 1.16
CA LEU A 39 -13.69 19.46 1.79
C LEU A 39 -13.96 20.96 1.97
N GLU A 40 -14.65 21.63 1.03
CA GLU A 40 -15.09 23.01 1.15
C GLU A 40 -15.99 23.21 2.38
N GLN A 41 -16.99 22.34 2.55
CA GLN A 41 -17.88 22.38 3.71
C GLN A 41 -17.16 22.11 5.04
N LEU A 42 -16.03 21.42 5.00
CA LEU A 42 -15.17 21.13 6.15
C LEU A 42 -14.08 22.20 6.39
N GLY A 43 -14.06 23.29 5.61
CA GLY A 43 -13.09 24.37 5.71
C GLY A 43 -11.76 24.09 5.03
N ASN A 44 -11.76 23.28 3.98
CA ASN A 44 -10.58 22.95 3.16
C ASN A 44 -9.36 22.45 3.95
N PRO A 45 -9.49 21.41 4.78
CA PRO A 45 -8.41 20.96 5.66
C PRO A 45 -7.14 20.50 4.90
N HIS A 46 -7.26 20.09 3.64
CA HIS A 46 -6.15 19.70 2.77
C HIS A 46 -5.28 20.87 2.33
N GLN A 47 -5.83 22.10 2.33
CA GLN A 47 -5.08 23.29 1.92
C GLN A 47 -4.03 23.65 2.99
N GLY A 48 -2.80 23.91 2.53
CA GLY A 48 -1.65 24.22 3.38
C GLY A 48 -0.98 23.02 4.04
N LEU A 49 -1.44 21.79 3.81
CA LEU A 49 -0.67 20.59 4.14
C LEU A 49 0.52 20.47 3.16
N GLN A 50 1.71 20.17 3.69
CA GLN A 50 2.89 19.86 2.91
C GLN A 50 2.82 18.40 2.47
N VAL A 51 2.31 18.14 1.27
CA VAL A 51 1.97 16.78 0.80
C VAL A 51 3.07 16.20 -0.07
N ILE A 52 3.40 14.93 0.12
CA ILE A 52 4.08 14.07 -0.83
C ILE A 52 3.05 13.07 -1.36
N HIS A 53 2.77 13.06 -2.66
CA HIS A 53 1.67 12.31 -3.26
C HIS A 53 2.20 11.14 -4.08
N VAL A 54 1.78 9.91 -3.77
CA VAL A 54 2.37 8.69 -4.32
C VAL A 54 1.34 7.87 -5.09
N ALA A 55 1.53 7.73 -6.40
CA ALA A 55 0.78 6.84 -7.28
C ALA A 55 1.65 5.70 -7.81
N GLY A 56 1.05 4.74 -8.49
CA GLY A 56 1.73 3.60 -9.13
C GLY A 56 0.88 2.34 -9.06
N THR A 57 1.38 1.24 -9.61
CA THR A 57 0.71 -0.06 -9.50
C THR A 57 1.13 -0.75 -8.20
N ASN A 58 2.39 -1.12 -8.07
CA ASN A 58 2.96 -1.75 -6.87
C ASN A 58 3.98 -0.82 -6.21
N GLY A 59 4.27 -1.02 -4.92
CA GLY A 59 5.30 -0.27 -4.20
C GLY A 59 4.84 1.04 -3.56
N LYS A 60 3.66 1.59 -3.87
CA LYS A 60 3.14 2.86 -3.31
C LYS A 60 3.28 2.95 -1.80
N GLY A 61 2.65 2.03 -1.08
CA GLY A 61 2.69 2.01 0.39
C GLY A 61 4.10 1.84 0.94
N SER A 62 4.97 1.03 0.29
CA SER A 62 6.37 0.86 0.72
C SER A 62 7.17 2.16 0.56
N VAL A 63 7.01 2.87 -0.56
CA VAL A 63 7.64 4.19 -0.78
C VAL A 63 7.13 5.20 0.26
N CYS A 64 5.80 5.25 0.50
CA CYS A 64 5.23 6.09 1.55
C CYS A 64 5.84 5.78 2.93
N LYS A 65 6.01 4.50 3.28
CA LYS A 65 6.61 4.07 4.55
C LYS A 65 8.08 4.50 4.67
N TYR A 66 8.88 4.32 3.60
CA TYR A 66 10.28 4.76 3.60
C TYR A 66 10.39 6.27 3.79
N ILE A 67 9.69 7.08 2.98
CA ILE A 67 9.74 8.54 3.09
C ILE A 67 9.24 8.99 4.47
N SER A 68 8.10 8.46 4.93
CA SER A 68 7.56 8.78 6.26
C SER A 68 8.58 8.48 7.38
N SER A 69 9.26 7.34 7.31
CA SER A 69 10.26 6.94 8.31
C SER A 69 11.49 7.84 8.28
N ILE A 70 11.97 8.24 7.08
CA ILE A 70 13.09 9.19 6.92
C ILE A 70 12.74 10.53 7.56
N LEU A 71 11.57 11.10 7.23
CA LEU A 71 11.13 12.38 7.78
C LEU A 71 10.96 12.34 9.30
N GLN A 72 10.46 11.24 9.85
CA GLN A 72 10.33 11.05 11.29
C GLN A 72 11.72 10.99 11.98
N LYS A 73 12.72 10.36 11.35
CA LYS A 73 14.10 10.34 11.90
C LYS A 73 14.72 11.72 11.94
N ALA A 74 14.39 12.56 10.97
CA ALA A 74 14.79 13.97 10.96
C ALA A 74 14.00 14.84 11.97
N GLY A 75 13.07 14.26 12.73
CA GLY A 75 12.32 14.94 13.80
C GLY A 75 11.02 15.61 13.36
N TYR A 76 10.60 15.42 12.10
CA TYR A 76 9.34 15.97 11.60
C TYR A 76 8.13 15.15 12.06
N SER A 77 7.01 15.83 12.30
CA SER A 77 5.70 15.19 12.50
C SER A 77 5.09 14.82 11.15
N VAL A 78 4.83 13.53 10.93
CA VAL A 78 4.40 13.01 9.63
C VAL A 78 3.05 12.31 9.73
N GLY A 79 2.07 12.83 8.99
CA GLY A 79 0.83 12.13 8.69
C GLY A 79 1.03 11.16 7.53
N LEU A 80 0.47 9.96 7.64
CA LEU A 80 0.56 8.93 6.62
C LEU A 80 -0.83 8.38 6.31
N TYR A 81 -1.29 8.54 5.07
CA TYR A 81 -2.54 8.00 4.55
C TYR A 81 -2.26 6.89 3.55
N LEU A 82 -2.68 5.66 3.89
CA LEU A 82 -2.46 4.44 3.10
C LEU A 82 -3.78 3.74 2.75
N SER A 83 -3.78 3.01 1.64
CA SER A 83 -4.92 2.18 1.24
C SER A 83 -4.51 0.95 0.41
N PRO A 84 -5.21 -0.19 0.62
CA PRO A 84 -6.09 -0.47 1.74
C PRO A 84 -5.33 -0.78 3.04
N HIS A 85 -6.03 -0.99 4.15
CA HIS A 85 -5.43 -1.53 5.38
C HIS A 85 -5.19 -3.04 5.27
N VAL A 86 -4.34 -3.59 6.14
CA VAL A 86 -4.06 -5.03 6.21
C VAL A 86 -5.01 -5.72 7.19
N GLU A 87 -5.09 -5.25 8.43
CA GLU A 87 -5.87 -5.86 9.51
C GLU A 87 -6.93 -4.91 10.08
N ARG A 88 -6.52 -3.68 10.40
CA ARG A 88 -7.38 -2.69 11.07
C ARG A 88 -7.57 -1.44 10.23
N PHE A 89 -8.79 -0.91 10.24
CA PHE A 89 -9.11 0.35 9.55
C PHE A 89 -8.19 1.51 9.95
N SER A 90 -7.82 1.59 11.23
CA SER A 90 -6.94 2.64 11.77
C SER A 90 -5.57 2.73 11.13
N GLU A 91 -5.07 1.64 10.50
CA GLU A 91 -3.82 1.61 9.73
C GLU A 91 -3.82 2.57 8.54
N ARG A 92 -5.01 3.00 8.08
CA ARG A 92 -5.13 3.94 6.95
C ARG A 92 -4.72 5.35 7.31
N ILE A 93 -4.84 5.76 8.58
CA ILE A 93 -4.58 7.13 9.05
C ILE A 93 -3.63 7.04 10.25
N VAL A 94 -2.38 7.38 10.00
CA VAL A 94 -1.30 7.22 10.99
C VAL A 94 -0.56 8.55 11.15
N ILE A 95 -0.17 8.90 12.37
CA ILE A 95 0.73 10.03 12.65
C ILE A 95 1.91 9.49 13.47
N ASN A 96 3.14 9.67 12.98
CA ASN A 96 4.36 9.23 13.66
C ASN A 96 4.29 7.77 14.14
N ASN A 97 3.90 6.86 13.25
CA ASN A 97 3.69 5.42 13.50
C ASN A 97 2.58 5.09 14.52
N GLN A 98 1.78 6.06 14.94
CA GLN A 98 0.61 5.84 15.77
C GLN A 98 -0.66 5.90 14.91
N GLU A 99 -1.41 4.81 14.90
CA GLU A 99 -2.72 4.74 14.23
C GLU A 99 -3.71 5.71 14.91
N ILE A 100 -4.65 6.24 14.12
CA ILE A 100 -5.72 7.08 14.66
C ILE A 100 -6.44 6.34 15.79
N SER A 101 -6.66 7.03 16.92
CA SER A 101 -7.40 6.47 18.04
C SER A 101 -8.89 6.30 17.72
N GLN A 102 -9.56 5.38 18.42
CA GLN A 102 -11.00 5.21 18.27
C GLN A 102 -11.77 6.49 18.64
N GLU A 103 -11.27 7.24 19.62
CA GLU A 103 -11.85 8.51 20.08
C GLU A 103 -11.71 9.59 19.00
N ASP A 104 -10.50 9.78 18.45
CA ASP A 104 -10.26 10.77 17.39
C ASP A 104 -11.07 10.43 16.13
N PHE A 105 -11.10 9.15 15.73
CA PHE A 105 -11.90 8.70 14.59
C PHE A 105 -13.39 9.02 14.79
N ALA A 106 -13.96 8.66 15.93
CA ALA A 106 -15.37 8.91 16.23
C ALA A 106 -15.70 10.41 16.28
N GLY A 107 -14.79 11.23 16.83
CA GLY A 107 -14.90 12.69 16.84
C GLY A 107 -14.88 13.28 15.42
N LEU A 108 -13.99 12.82 14.56
CA LEU A 108 -13.93 13.26 13.17
C LEU A 108 -15.18 12.84 12.40
N VAL A 109 -15.67 11.60 12.57
CA VAL A 109 -16.90 11.14 11.93
C VAL A 109 -18.09 11.99 12.42
N SER A 110 -18.18 12.30 13.70
CA SER A 110 -19.25 13.16 14.24
C SER A 110 -19.28 14.54 13.56
N ARG A 111 -18.12 15.08 13.20
CA ARG A 111 -17.98 16.35 12.47
C ARG A 111 -18.32 16.23 10.98
N VAL A 112 -17.92 15.14 10.33
CA VAL A 112 -18.10 14.94 8.87
C VAL A 112 -19.52 14.48 8.53
N ARG A 113 -20.13 13.65 9.37
CA ARG A 113 -21.43 13.02 9.14
C ARG A 113 -22.55 13.98 8.78
N PRO A 114 -22.76 15.13 9.45
CA PRO A 114 -23.85 16.06 9.08
C PRO A 114 -23.71 16.59 7.65
N VAL A 115 -22.48 16.86 7.20
CA VAL A 115 -22.20 17.34 5.83
C VAL A 115 -22.49 16.23 4.82
N VAL A 116 -22.02 15.02 5.08
CA VAL A 116 -22.25 13.86 4.19
C VAL A 116 -23.73 13.52 4.06
N GLU A 117 -24.49 13.57 5.16
CA GLU A 117 -25.95 13.31 5.11
C GLU A 117 -26.69 14.41 4.36
N ALA A 118 -26.25 15.67 4.43
CA ALA A 118 -26.80 16.75 3.63
C ALA A 118 -26.50 16.56 2.13
N MET A 119 -25.29 16.16 1.78
CA MET A 119 -24.91 15.82 0.39
C MET A 119 -25.75 14.67 -0.17
N LYS A 120 -25.99 13.64 0.65
CA LYS A 120 -26.80 12.47 0.27
C LYS A 120 -28.26 12.84 -0.02
N GLN A 121 -28.83 13.79 0.73
CA GLN A 121 -30.18 14.30 0.47
C GLN A 121 -30.31 15.06 -0.87
N GLN A 122 -29.19 15.52 -1.43
CA GLN A 122 -29.08 16.21 -2.71
C GLN A 122 -28.64 15.29 -3.87
N ASP A 123 -28.74 13.96 -3.71
CA ASP A 123 -28.24 12.96 -4.67
C ASP A 123 -26.75 13.11 -5.03
N ASN A 124 -25.96 13.73 -4.15
CA ASN A 124 -24.53 13.94 -4.32
C ASN A 124 -23.73 13.21 -3.22
N SER A 125 -24.09 11.96 -2.93
CA SER A 125 -23.49 11.15 -1.87
C SER A 125 -22.00 10.89 -2.15
N PRO A 126 -21.07 11.23 -1.24
CA PRO A 126 -19.68 10.83 -1.38
C PRO A 126 -19.53 9.32 -1.21
N THR A 127 -18.45 8.77 -1.78
CA THR A 127 -18.06 7.37 -1.63
C THR A 127 -17.35 7.15 -0.29
N PHE A 128 -17.22 5.87 0.11
CA PHE A 128 -16.42 5.47 1.28
C PHE A 128 -15.00 6.08 1.24
N PHE A 129 -14.32 5.99 0.08
CA PHE A 129 -12.96 6.47 -0.05
C PHE A 129 -12.85 7.99 0.03
N GLU A 130 -13.79 8.73 -0.54
CA GLU A 130 -13.86 10.20 -0.41
C GLU A 130 -14.05 10.64 1.04
N ILE A 131 -14.90 9.95 1.80
CA ILE A 131 -15.11 10.23 3.22
C ILE A 131 -13.82 9.97 4.01
N VAL A 132 -13.19 8.80 3.81
CA VAL A 132 -11.93 8.45 4.52
C VAL A 132 -10.82 9.42 4.18
N THR A 133 -10.71 9.87 2.94
CA THR A 133 -9.74 10.89 2.50
C THR A 133 -9.96 12.22 3.23
N ALA A 134 -11.22 12.65 3.35
CA ALA A 134 -11.55 13.87 4.11
C ALA A 134 -11.23 13.73 5.61
N LEU A 135 -11.50 12.56 6.22
CA LEU A 135 -11.13 12.27 7.62
C LEU A 135 -9.61 12.34 7.82
N ALA A 136 -8.81 11.79 6.89
CA ALA A 136 -7.36 11.83 6.95
C ALA A 136 -6.83 13.27 6.91
N PHE A 137 -7.29 14.09 5.96
CA PHE A 137 -6.87 15.49 5.88
C PHE A 137 -7.28 16.31 7.11
N LEU A 138 -8.49 16.08 7.65
CA LEU A 138 -8.93 16.71 8.89
C LEU A 138 -8.04 16.31 10.06
N HIS A 139 -7.71 15.04 10.20
CA HIS A 139 -6.84 14.54 11.27
C HIS A 139 -5.45 15.18 11.20
N PHE A 140 -4.83 15.17 10.02
CA PHE A 140 -3.52 15.77 9.80
C PHE A 140 -3.51 17.28 10.09
N LYS A 141 -4.55 18.00 9.68
CA LYS A 141 -4.70 19.43 9.96
C LYS A 141 -4.87 19.70 11.46
N ASN A 142 -5.73 18.93 12.14
CA ASN A 142 -5.98 19.08 13.58
C ASN A 142 -4.72 18.80 14.41
N CYS A 143 -3.91 17.84 13.98
CA CYS A 143 -2.66 17.49 14.66
C CYS A 143 -1.46 18.32 14.20
N SER A 144 -1.65 19.26 13.26
CA SER A 144 -0.60 20.14 12.75
C SER A 144 0.66 19.38 12.32
N VAL A 145 0.48 18.32 11.52
CA VAL A 145 1.62 17.58 10.98
C VAL A 145 2.48 18.48 10.10
N ASP A 146 3.81 18.28 10.13
CA ASP A 146 4.72 19.04 9.27
C ASP A 146 4.59 18.59 7.81
N TYR A 147 4.47 17.26 7.58
CA TYR A 147 4.32 16.67 6.27
C TYR A 147 3.21 15.61 6.24
N ALA A 148 2.56 15.46 5.09
CA ALA A 148 1.56 14.44 4.86
C ALA A 148 1.98 13.55 3.68
N MET A 149 2.23 12.26 3.96
CA MET A 149 2.38 11.23 2.94
C MET A 149 1.02 10.73 2.52
N VAL A 150 0.68 10.83 1.24
CA VAL A 150 -0.64 10.49 0.72
C VAL A 150 -0.53 9.47 -0.40
N GLU A 151 -1.00 8.25 -0.16
CA GLU A 151 -1.09 7.20 -1.16
C GLU A 151 -2.37 7.34 -1.98
N VAL A 152 -2.25 7.28 -3.31
CA VAL A 152 -3.38 7.19 -4.23
C VAL A 152 -4.09 5.85 -4.07
N GLY A 153 -5.42 5.86 -3.94
CA GLY A 153 -6.21 4.64 -3.82
C GLY A 153 -6.31 3.89 -5.14
N LEU A 154 -6.71 4.56 -6.22
CA LEU A 154 -6.87 3.97 -7.54
C LEU A 154 -6.61 4.98 -8.66
N GLY A 155 -5.84 4.58 -9.67
CA GLY A 155 -5.54 5.43 -10.82
C GLY A 155 -4.66 6.61 -10.42
N GLY A 156 -5.21 7.81 -10.41
CA GLY A 156 -4.54 9.04 -10.01
C GLY A 156 -5.37 10.26 -10.34
N ARG A 157 -5.69 10.48 -11.61
CA ARG A 157 -6.39 11.68 -12.12
C ARG A 157 -7.67 12.02 -11.35
N PHE A 158 -8.52 11.03 -11.14
CA PHE A 158 -9.82 11.16 -10.48
C PHE A 158 -9.87 10.52 -9.10
N ASP A 159 -8.70 10.21 -8.53
CA ASP A 159 -8.62 9.72 -7.16
C ASP A 159 -8.94 10.85 -6.17
N ALA A 160 -9.68 10.52 -5.11
CA ALA A 160 -10.09 11.52 -4.11
C ALA A 160 -8.90 12.27 -3.47
N THR A 161 -7.73 11.65 -3.46
CA THR A 161 -6.51 12.29 -2.95
C THR A 161 -5.96 13.36 -3.86
N ASN A 162 -6.34 13.40 -5.16
CA ASN A 162 -5.79 14.29 -6.16
C ASN A 162 -6.29 15.76 -6.07
N VAL A 163 -7.01 16.10 -5.02
CA VAL A 163 -7.39 17.48 -4.66
C VAL A 163 -6.22 18.30 -4.09
N VAL A 164 -5.09 17.66 -3.82
CA VAL A 164 -3.90 18.30 -3.26
C VAL A 164 -2.97 18.86 -4.35
N THR A 165 -2.15 19.85 -3.98
CA THR A 165 -0.96 20.26 -4.72
C THR A 165 0.25 19.85 -3.90
N PRO A 166 0.96 18.77 -4.27
CA PRO A 166 2.04 18.24 -3.48
C PRO A 166 3.35 19.01 -3.67
N LEU A 167 4.30 18.81 -2.75
CA LEU A 167 5.70 19.26 -2.90
C LEU A 167 6.45 18.40 -3.94
N VAL A 168 6.14 17.11 -3.95
CA VAL A 168 6.70 16.11 -4.88
C VAL A 168 5.61 15.10 -5.21
N SER A 169 5.47 14.78 -6.50
CA SER A 169 4.68 13.66 -6.97
C SER A 169 5.59 12.46 -7.21
N VAL A 170 5.21 11.27 -6.71
CA VAL A 170 5.96 10.04 -6.95
C VAL A 170 5.08 9.06 -7.71
N ILE A 171 5.58 8.55 -8.84
CA ILE A 171 4.95 7.47 -9.60
C ILE A 171 5.88 6.27 -9.53
N THR A 172 5.47 5.21 -8.82
CA THR A 172 6.31 4.02 -8.62
C THR A 172 6.49 3.27 -9.95
N ASN A 173 5.91 2.11 -10.10
CA ASN A 173 5.90 1.40 -11.38
C ASN A 173 4.51 1.40 -11.99
N ILE A 174 4.43 1.05 -13.27
CA ILE A 174 3.16 0.93 -13.99
C ILE A 174 3.11 -0.45 -14.64
N SER A 175 2.07 -1.20 -14.32
CA SER A 175 1.74 -2.49 -14.92
C SER A 175 0.23 -2.65 -15.04
N LEU A 176 -0.21 -3.67 -15.77
CA LEU A 176 -1.64 -3.97 -15.92
C LEU A 176 -2.26 -4.31 -14.58
N GLU A 177 -3.19 -3.48 -14.15
CA GLU A 177 -3.97 -3.63 -12.92
C GLU A 177 -5.28 -2.86 -13.07
N HIS A 178 -6.35 -3.36 -12.46
CA HIS A 178 -7.68 -2.74 -12.55
C HIS A 178 -8.11 -2.44 -13.99
N THR A 179 -7.85 -3.39 -14.89
CA THR A 179 -8.05 -3.21 -16.35
C THR A 179 -9.49 -2.95 -16.74
N ASP A 180 -10.45 -3.41 -15.94
CA ASP A 180 -11.89 -3.12 -16.13
C ASP A 180 -12.22 -1.64 -15.88
N ILE A 181 -11.36 -0.90 -15.16
CA ILE A 181 -11.58 0.49 -14.74
C ILE A 181 -10.61 1.43 -15.45
N LEU A 182 -9.32 1.10 -15.47
CA LEU A 182 -8.26 1.96 -15.96
C LEU A 182 -7.89 1.71 -17.43
N GLY A 183 -8.48 0.66 -18.05
CA GLY A 183 -8.18 0.26 -19.42
C GLY A 183 -7.18 -0.89 -19.51
N GLN A 184 -7.14 -1.52 -20.70
CA GLN A 184 -6.38 -2.75 -20.95
C GLN A 184 -4.97 -2.50 -21.48
N GLU A 185 -4.54 -1.26 -21.59
CA GLU A 185 -3.23 -0.85 -22.11
C GLU A 185 -2.43 -0.10 -21.04
N VAL A 186 -1.14 -0.39 -20.98
CA VAL A 186 -0.21 0.26 -20.04
C VAL A 186 -0.21 1.78 -20.21
N GLY A 187 -0.35 2.28 -21.45
CA GLY A 187 -0.41 3.70 -21.75
C GLY A 187 -1.63 4.41 -21.13
N LEU A 188 -2.81 3.75 -21.12
CA LEU A 188 -4.02 4.29 -20.47
C LEU A 188 -3.84 4.37 -18.96
N ILE A 189 -3.33 3.30 -18.35
CA ILE A 189 -3.04 3.26 -16.91
C ILE A 189 -1.99 4.33 -16.55
N ALA A 190 -0.96 4.51 -17.38
CA ALA A 190 0.03 5.56 -17.22
C ALA A 190 -0.59 6.96 -17.26
N SER A 191 -1.51 7.21 -18.19
CA SER A 191 -2.21 8.49 -18.31
C SER A 191 -3.06 8.82 -17.09
N GLU A 192 -3.75 7.81 -16.51
CA GLU A 192 -4.51 8.01 -15.28
C GLU A 192 -3.60 8.31 -14.07
N LYS A 193 -2.48 7.58 -13.93
CA LYS A 193 -1.52 7.82 -12.85
C LYS A 193 -0.78 9.16 -13.02
N ALA A 194 -0.46 9.56 -14.24
CA ALA A 194 0.11 10.87 -14.57
C ALA A 194 -0.78 12.06 -14.14
N GLY A 195 -2.08 11.82 -13.91
CA GLY A 195 -3.01 12.84 -13.42
C GLY A 195 -2.65 13.46 -12.06
N ILE A 196 -1.73 12.86 -11.29
CA ILE A 196 -1.21 13.44 -10.05
C ILE A 196 -0.11 14.49 -10.28
N ILE A 197 0.42 14.60 -11.50
CA ILE A 197 1.45 15.57 -11.86
C ILE A 197 0.81 16.97 -11.89
N LYS A 198 1.38 17.92 -11.16
CA LYS A 198 0.91 19.30 -11.06
C LYS A 198 1.91 20.26 -11.71
N ASP A 199 1.42 21.44 -12.09
CA ASP A 199 2.24 22.45 -12.75
C ASP A 199 3.44 22.84 -11.89
N HIS A 200 4.64 22.75 -12.46
CA HIS A 200 5.93 23.09 -11.84
C HIS A 200 6.33 22.24 -10.61
N VAL A 201 5.57 21.19 -10.29
CA VAL A 201 5.88 20.30 -9.16
C VAL A 201 6.81 19.18 -9.62
N PRO A 202 7.94 18.92 -8.92
CA PRO A 202 8.85 17.85 -9.28
C PRO A 202 8.18 16.46 -9.20
N VAL A 203 8.58 15.61 -10.15
CA VAL A 203 8.10 14.23 -10.27
C VAL A 203 9.26 13.26 -10.13
N VAL A 204 9.12 12.25 -9.28
CA VAL A 204 10.02 11.09 -9.21
C VAL A 204 9.30 9.89 -9.80
N CYS A 205 9.89 9.22 -10.78
CA CYS A 205 9.19 8.21 -11.55
C CYS A 205 10.04 6.96 -11.83
N GLY A 206 9.50 5.78 -11.47
CA GLY A 206 10.06 4.46 -11.78
C GLY A 206 9.35 3.74 -12.94
N ALA A 207 8.53 4.46 -13.74
CA ALA A 207 7.89 3.88 -14.91
C ALA A 207 8.90 3.57 -16.01
N MET A 208 8.66 2.48 -16.73
CA MET A 208 9.50 2.00 -17.83
C MET A 208 8.67 1.74 -19.10
N GLY A 209 9.36 1.53 -20.22
CA GLY A 209 8.73 1.20 -21.49
C GLY A 209 7.74 2.26 -21.97
N ASP A 210 6.57 1.82 -22.47
CA ASP A 210 5.54 2.73 -23.03
C ASP A 210 5.00 3.73 -21.99
N ALA A 211 4.97 3.37 -20.72
CA ALA A 211 4.52 4.25 -19.65
C ALA A 211 5.44 5.47 -19.47
N LEU A 212 6.76 5.31 -19.68
CA LEU A 212 7.74 6.38 -19.56
C LEU A 212 7.43 7.55 -20.53
N ALA A 213 7.08 7.23 -21.79
CA ALA A 213 6.74 8.23 -22.81
C ALA A 213 5.49 9.05 -22.41
N VAL A 214 4.46 8.36 -21.89
CA VAL A 214 3.21 9.02 -21.45
C VAL A 214 3.47 9.95 -20.26
N ILE A 215 4.20 9.47 -19.24
CA ILE A 215 4.55 10.27 -18.06
C ILE A 215 5.39 11.48 -18.47
N GLY A 216 6.41 11.29 -19.32
CA GLY A 216 7.27 12.37 -19.83
C GLY A 216 6.50 13.42 -20.60
N GLN A 217 5.53 13.02 -21.42
CA GLN A 217 4.67 13.95 -22.15
C GLN A 217 3.82 14.82 -21.19
N VAL A 218 3.17 14.18 -20.19
CA VAL A 218 2.34 14.91 -19.21
C VAL A 218 3.20 15.85 -18.37
N ALA A 219 4.36 15.40 -17.92
CA ALA A 219 5.28 16.22 -17.13
C ALA A 219 5.76 17.45 -17.94
N SER A 220 6.11 17.26 -19.22
CA SER A 220 6.47 18.35 -20.11
C SER A 220 5.33 19.37 -20.30
N GLN A 221 4.09 18.91 -20.44
CA GLN A 221 2.90 19.79 -20.54
C GLN A 221 2.63 20.60 -19.27
N ARG A 222 3.15 20.15 -18.13
CA ARG A 222 3.01 20.76 -16.80
C ARG A 222 4.27 21.53 -16.37
N ASP A 223 5.28 21.64 -17.22
CA ASP A 223 6.59 22.17 -16.84
C ASP A 223 7.14 21.55 -15.54
N ALA A 224 6.82 20.28 -15.29
CA ALA A 224 7.20 19.52 -14.10
C ALA A 224 8.55 18.81 -14.33
N PRO A 225 9.60 19.11 -13.55
CA PRO A 225 10.88 18.43 -13.67
C PRO A 225 10.75 16.97 -13.26
N VAL A 226 11.33 16.03 -14.02
CA VAL A 226 11.23 14.59 -13.76
C VAL A 226 12.60 14.01 -13.38
N THR A 227 12.64 13.32 -12.25
CA THR A 227 13.74 12.43 -11.87
C THR A 227 13.32 11.00 -12.19
N TRP A 228 13.98 10.40 -13.19
CA TRP A 228 13.73 9.02 -13.59
C TRP A 228 14.55 8.07 -12.74
N ILE A 229 13.91 7.01 -12.24
CA ILE A 229 14.57 5.94 -11.49
C ILE A 229 14.52 4.67 -12.33
N ASP A 230 15.67 4.11 -12.61
CA ASP A 230 15.81 2.85 -13.35
C ASP A 230 16.63 1.81 -12.57
N GLN A 231 16.67 0.58 -13.08
CA GLN A 231 17.32 -0.53 -12.41
C GLN A 231 18.85 -0.37 -12.27
N SER A 232 19.50 0.51 -13.04
CA SER A 232 20.95 0.75 -12.94
C SER A 232 21.32 1.60 -11.73
N MET A 233 20.36 2.33 -11.16
CA MET A 233 20.58 3.26 -10.05
C MET A 233 20.62 2.59 -8.68
N TRP A 234 20.38 1.28 -8.59
CA TRP A 234 20.44 0.56 -7.33
C TRP A 234 20.93 -0.88 -7.51
N THR A 235 21.61 -1.38 -6.49
CA THR A 235 22.11 -2.77 -6.47
C THR A 235 21.97 -3.33 -5.06
N ARG A 236 21.42 -4.55 -4.91
CA ARG A 236 21.43 -5.29 -3.66
C ARG A 236 22.85 -5.87 -3.46
N THR A 237 23.57 -5.40 -2.45
CA THR A 237 24.94 -5.79 -2.15
C THR A 237 25.02 -7.01 -1.24
N SER A 238 24.05 -7.15 -0.31
CA SER A 238 23.96 -8.31 0.57
C SER A 238 22.51 -8.66 0.96
N TYR A 239 22.34 -9.91 1.39
CA TYR A 239 21.16 -10.41 2.08
C TYR A 239 21.62 -11.38 3.17
N ASP A 240 21.32 -11.10 4.42
CA ASP A 240 21.68 -11.92 5.56
C ASP A 240 20.65 -11.77 6.69
N ASP A 241 20.22 -12.90 7.23
CA ASP A 241 19.32 -13.00 8.39
C ASP A 241 18.13 -12.02 8.37
N GLY A 242 17.43 -11.94 7.22
CA GLY A 242 16.25 -11.10 7.04
C GLY A 242 16.56 -9.60 6.84
N TRP A 243 17.83 -9.23 6.67
CA TRP A 243 18.27 -7.88 6.32
C TRP A 243 18.84 -7.85 4.91
N GLN A 244 18.56 -6.77 4.20
CA GLN A 244 19.12 -6.49 2.89
C GLN A 244 19.91 -5.19 2.92
N GLU A 245 21.01 -5.17 2.17
CA GLU A 245 21.79 -3.95 1.95
C GLU A 245 21.71 -3.57 0.47
N PHE A 246 21.52 -2.29 0.23
CA PHE A 246 21.47 -1.72 -1.11
C PHE A 246 22.47 -0.56 -1.22
N LEU A 247 23.17 -0.52 -2.35
CA LEU A 247 23.81 0.67 -2.87
C LEU A 247 22.83 1.36 -3.82
N VAL A 248 22.53 2.63 -3.55
CA VAL A 248 21.57 3.43 -4.32
C VAL A 248 22.23 4.71 -4.79
N GLN A 249 22.20 4.96 -6.09
CA GLN A 249 22.69 6.19 -6.69
C GLN A 249 21.62 7.28 -6.55
N GLY A 250 21.92 8.31 -5.77
CA GLY A 250 21.09 9.52 -5.65
C GLY A 250 21.58 10.65 -6.54
N SER A 251 20.84 11.76 -6.54
CA SER A 251 21.20 12.96 -7.29
C SER A 251 22.40 13.70 -6.66
N PHE A 252 22.54 13.63 -5.34
CA PHE A 252 23.65 14.31 -4.64
C PHE A 252 24.85 13.40 -4.43
N LYS A 253 24.61 12.09 -4.23
CA LYS A 253 25.64 11.09 -3.91
C LYS A 253 25.07 9.67 -3.93
N ASP A 254 25.94 8.69 -3.73
CA ASP A 254 25.56 7.30 -3.49
C ASP A 254 25.24 7.06 -2.01
N TYR A 255 24.23 6.22 -1.76
CA TYR A 255 23.78 5.84 -0.43
C TYR A 255 23.93 4.33 -0.24
N THR A 256 24.60 3.92 0.85
CA THR A 256 24.55 2.53 1.32
C THR A 256 23.51 2.44 2.43
N VAL A 257 22.46 1.65 2.24
CA VAL A 257 21.33 1.57 3.15
C VAL A 257 20.93 0.14 3.44
N GLN A 258 20.39 -0.09 4.65
CA GLN A 258 19.91 -1.40 5.09
C GLN A 258 18.41 -1.36 5.34
N THR A 259 17.70 -2.46 5.03
CA THR A 259 16.28 -2.61 5.31
C THR A 259 15.94 -4.04 5.67
N SER A 260 14.94 -4.21 6.57
CA SER A 260 14.31 -5.49 6.89
C SER A 260 13.08 -5.79 6.01
N MET A 261 12.65 -4.83 5.18
CA MET A 261 11.60 -5.08 4.19
C MET A 261 12.18 -5.93 3.07
N LEU A 262 11.67 -7.16 2.92
CA LEU A 262 12.27 -8.19 2.06
C LEU A 262 11.95 -8.01 0.57
N GLY A 263 12.76 -8.67 -0.25
CA GLY A 263 12.65 -8.72 -1.69
C GLY A 263 13.51 -7.69 -2.40
N ARG A 264 14.15 -8.13 -3.50
CA ARG A 264 15.05 -7.29 -4.30
C ARG A 264 14.39 -6.01 -4.82
N HIS A 265 13.07 -6.04 -5.07
CA HIS A 265 12.29 -4.88 -5.51
C HIS A 265 12.28 -3.71 -4.52
N GLN A 266 12.66 -3.93 -3.27
CA GLN A 266 12.81 -2.84 -2.31
C GLN A 266 13.92 -1.85 -2.71
N GLY A 267 14.91 -2.29 -3.51
CA GLY A 267 15.91 -1.39 -4.06
C GLY A 267 15.31 -0.27 -4.91
N GLU A 268 14.33 -0.58 -5.76
CA GLU A 268 13.57 0.42 -6.54
C GLU A 268 12.75 1.34 -5.61
N ASN A 269 12.02 0.76 -4.66
CA ASN A 269 11.21 1.55 -3.71
C ASN A 269 12.10 2.51 -2.88
N ILE A 270 13.28 2.06 -2.47
CA ILE A 270 14.26 2.88 -1.73
C ILE A 270 14.82 3.98 -2.63
N ALA A 271 15.18 3.67 -3.89
CA ALA A 271 15.67 4.66 -4.83
C ALA A 271 14.64 5.77 -5.11
N LEU A 272 13.36 5.39 -5.27
CA LEU A 272 12.24 6.34 -5.37
C LEU A 272 12.10 7.20 -4.11
N ALA A 273 12.22 6.60 -2.93
CA ALA A 273 12.12 7.31 -1.67
C ALA A 273 13.28 8.28 -1.47
N ILE A 274 14.52 7.87 -1.76
CA ILE A 274 15.71 8.74 -1.71
C ILE A 274 15.56 9.91 -2.67
N ALA A 275 15.21 9.63 -3.93
CA ALA A 275 15.03 10.69 -4.92
C ALA A 275 13.92 11.69 -4.51
N ALA A 276 12.84 11.21 -3.90
CA ALA A 276 11.77 12.08 -3.41
C ALA A 276 12.25 12.99 -2.26
N VAL A 277 13.00 12.47 -1.29
CA VAL A 277 13.52 13.30 -0.20
C VAL A 277 14.62 14.25 -0.66
N GLU A 278 15.42 13.89 -1.69
CA GLU A 278 16.37 14.81 -2.33
C GLU A 278 15.64 15.98 -3.01
N GLN A 279 14.46 15.75 -3.64
CA GLN A 279 13.63 16.85 -4.16
C GLN A 279 13.15 17.78 -3.03
N LEU A 280 12.78 17.23 -1.86
CA LEU A 280 12.43 18.04 -0.70
C LEU A 280 13.62 18.85 -0.17
N GLN A 281 14.84 18.28 -0.19
CA GLN A 281 16.08 19.00 0.17
C GLN A 281 16.39 20.14 -0.80
N MET A 282 16.18 19.94 -2.11
CA MET A 282 16.28 21.00 -3.12
C MET A 282 15.27 22.12 -2.84
N GLY A 283 14.11 21.79 -2.29
CA GLY A 283 13.09 22.74 -1.83
C GLY A 283 13.41 23.43 -0.49
N GLY A 284 14.57 23.14 0.13
CA GLY A 284 15.02 23.79 1.37
C GLY A 284 14.79 22.97 2.65
N MET A 285 14.30 21.72 2.53
CA MET A 285 14.21 20.82 3.70
C MET A 285 15.60 20.41 4.18
N TYR A 286 15.82 20.38 5.49
CA TYR A 286 17.05 19.88 6.08
C TYR A 286 16.94 18.40 6.45
N LEU A 287 17.82 17.57 5.88
CA LEU A 287 17.98 16.15 6.18
C LEU A 287 19.46 15.80 6.21
N THR A 288 19.86 14.99 7.18
CA THR A 288 21.19 14.41 7.24
C THR A 288 21.23 13.02 6.57
N ASP A 289 22.42 12.53 6.26
CA ASP A 289 22.61 11.17 5.74
C ASP A 289 22.12 10.11 6.71
N SER A 290 22.36 10.34 8.00
CA SER A 290 21.91 9.45 9.07
C SER A 290 20.38 9.36 9.11
N ASP A 291 19.67 10.48 8.89
CA ASP A 291 18.21 10.47 8.85
C ASP A 291 17.69 9.58 7.73
N ILE A 292 18.34 9.63 6.55
CA ILE A 292 17.96 8.80 5.40
C ILE A 292 18.27 7.32 5.70
N GLN A 293 19.49 6.99 6.15
CA GLN A 293 19.91 5.62 6.43
C GLN A 293 19.08 5.00 7.56
N ASP A 294 18.95 5.71 8.69
CA ASP A 294 18.21 5.23 9.85
C ASP A 294 16.70 5.17 9.57
N GLY A 295 16.18 6.08 8.73
CA GLY A 295 14.80 6.08 8.29
C GLY A 295 14.48 4.85 7.43
N ILE A 296 15.33 4.53 6.46
CA ILE A 296 15.16 3.33 5.62
C ILE A 296 15.27 2.06 6.47
N LYS A 297 16.25 2.01 7.39
CA LYS A 297 16.45 0.87 8.28
C LYS A 297 15.28 0.63 9.23
N ALA A 298 14.63 1.68 9.72
CA ALA A 298 13.51 1.60 10.65
C ALA A 298 12.16 1.37 9.98
N ALA A 299 12.07 1.54 8.67
CA ALA A 299 10.81 1.38 7.95
C ALA A 299 10.30 -0.06 7.97
N THR A 300 9.00 -0.24 8.22
CA THR A 300 8.31 -1.53 8.19
C THR A 300 6.98 -1.40 7.46
N HIS A 301 6.55 -2.48 6.82
CA HIS A 301 5.27 -2.51 6.12
C HIS A 301 4.57 -3.86 6.36
N PRO A 302 3.65 -3.96 7.33
CA PRO A 302 2.92 -5.19 7.63
C PRO A 302 2.25 -5.79 6.38
N GLY A 303 2.27 -7.13 6.27
CA GLY A 303 1.67 -7.86 5.16
C GLY A 303 2.37 -7.70 3.81
N ARG A 304 3.59 -7.16 3.77
CA ARG A 304 4.44 -7.05 2.59
C ARG A 304 5.78 -7.75 2.86
N MET A 305 5.90 -9.00 2.41
CA MET A 305 7.05 -9.86 2.69
C MET A 305 7.41 -9.87 4.20
N GLU A 306 6.39 -9.86 5.06
CA GLU A 306 6.53 -9.79 6.51
C GLU A 306 6.81 -11.18 7.09
N ILE A 307 7.97 -11.35 7.75
CA ILE A 307 8.25 -12.54 8.55
C ILE A 307 7.57 -12.36 9.92
N ILE A 308 6.59 -13.22 10.21
CA ILE A 308 5.80 -13.15 11.46
C ILE A 308 6.18 -14.26 12.46
N SER A 309 6.87 -15.29 12.01
CA SER A 309 7.38 -16.39 12.82
C SER A 309 8.66 -16.93 12.21
N ALA A 310 9.62 -17.31 13.06
CA ALA A 310 10.90 -17.89 12.63
C ALA A 310 10.87 -19.43 12.58
N GLU A 311 10.05 -20.08 13.42
CA GLU A 311 10.02 -21.55 13.55
C GLU A 311 8.56 -22.09 13.70
N PRO A 312 7.98 -22.68 12.65
CA PRO A 312 8.44 -22.62 11.26
C PRO A 312 8.44 -21.19 10.74
N LEU A 313 9.24 -20.93 9.69
CA LEU A 313 9.25 -19.62 9.07
C LEU A 313 7.91 -19.33 8.41
N ILE A 314 7.24 -18.25 8.85
CA ILE A 314 5.95 -17.83 8.27
C ILE A 314 6.12 -16.46 7.65
N LEU A 315 5.89 -16.38 6.34
CA LEU A 315 5.95 -15.19 5.53
C LEU A 315 4.54 -14.76 5.09
N LEU A 316 4.22 -13.50 5.26
CA LEU A 316 2.97 -12.90 4.82
C LEU A 316 3.23 -11.94 3.67
N ASP A 317 2.56 -12.12 2.54
CA ASP A 317 2.63 -11.18 1.42
C ASP A 317 1.29 -10.98 0.72
N GLY A 318 0.86 -9.74 0.60
CA GLY A 318 -0.41 -9.35 -0.01
C GLY A 318 -0.40 -9.29 -1.54
N ALA A 319 0.47 -10.00 -2.25
CA ALA A 319 0.46 -10.11 -3.71
C ALA A 319 -0.90 -10.61 -4.19
N HIS A 320 -1.51 -9.87 -5.12
CA HIS A 320 -2.88 -10.12 -5.59
C HIS A 320 -3.09 -9.73 -7.05
N ASN A 321 -2.02 -9.37 -7.76
CA ASN A 321 -2.00 -9.15 -9.20
C ASN A 321 -0.80 -9.89 -9.83
N PRO A 322 -0.77 -10.10 -11.15
CA PRO A 322 0.29 -10.85 -11.82
C PRO A 322 1.70 -10.33 -11.52
N ALA A 323 1.90 -9.01 -11.56
CA ALA A 323 3.20 -8.41 -11.31
C ALA A 323 3.65 -8.61 -9.85
N GLY A 324 2.76 -8.41 -8.87
CA GLY A 324 3.02 -8.65 -7.45
C GLY A 324 3.34 -10.12 -7.19
N MET A 325 2.58 -11.05 -7.79
CA MET A 325 2.83 -12.48 -7.65
C MET A 325 4.19 -12.88 -8.23
N SER A 326 4.56 -12.33 -9.39
CA SER A 326 5.88 -12.57 -9.99
C SER A 326 7.01 -12.07 -9.09
N MET A 327 6.83 -10.91 -8.44
CA MET A 327 7.80 -10.37 -7.49
C MET A 327 7.93 -11.24 -6.23
N LEU A 328 6.81 -11.72 -5.67
CA LEU A 328 6.80 -12.66 -4.56
C LEU A 328 7.55 -13.95 -4.93
N VAL A 329 7.18 -14.59 -6.04
CA VAL A 329 7.80 -15.83 -6.52
C VAL A 329 9.31 -15.67 -6.72
N ARG A 330 9.71 -14.55 -7.34
CA ARG A 330 11.13 -14.24 -7.52
C ARG A 330 11.87 -14.13 -6.18
N THR A 331 11.28 -13.45 -5.19
CA THR A 331 11.88 -13.32 -3.86
C THR A 331 11.96 -14.66 -3.15
N LEU A 332 10.91 -15.48 -3.23
CA LEU A 332 10.92 -16.84 -2.65
C LEU A 332 12.02 -17.70 -3.27
N TRP A 333 12.22 -17.58 -4.57
CA TRP A 333 13.26 -18.32 -5.29
C TRP A 333 14.68 -17.78 -4.97
N GLU A 334 14.89 -16.46 -4.96
CA GLU A 334 16.20 -15.85 -4.71
C GLU A 334 16.65 -16.00 -3.25
N ASP A 335 15.74 -15.81 -2.29
CA ASP A 335 16.10 -15.65 -0.86
C ASP A 335 15.72 -16.88 -0.01
N PHE A 336 14.84 -17.77 -0.49
CA PHE A 336 14.31 -18.92 0.28
C PHE A 336 14.35 -20.26 -0.49
N SER A 337 15.02 -20.38 -1.61
CA SER A 337 15.02 -21.54 -2.50
C SER A 337 15.48 -22.86 -1.87
N THR A 338 16.19 -22.82 -0.76
CA THR A 338 16.64 -24.01 -0.02
C THR A 338 15.58 -24.59 0.89
N ARG A 339 14.42 -23.92 1.04
CA ARG A 339 13.33 -24.34 1.91
C ARG A 339 12.20 -24.96 1.12
N ARG A 340 11.63 -26.06 1.65
CA ARG A 340 10.35 -26.57 1.15
C ARG A 340 9.27 -25.52 1.43
N CYS A 341 8.45 -25.22 0.40
CA CYS A 341 7.47 -24.13 0.45
C CYS A 341 6.04 -24.66 0.57
N VAL A 342 5.37 -24.36 1.68
CA VAL A 342 3.94 -24.59 1.90
C VAL A 342 3.22 -23.27 1.67
N VAL A 343 2.42 -23.18 0.61
CA VAL A 343 1.68 -21.97 0.26
C VAL A 343 0.25 -22.05 0.79
N ILE A 344 -0.20 -21.02 1.53
CA ILE A 344 -1.61 -20.78 1.84
C ILE A 344 -2.11 -19.73 0.88
N LEU A 345 -3.04 -20.10 0.00
CA LEU A 345 -3.52 -19.26 -1.10
C LEU A 345 -5.00 -18.90 -0.93
N GLY A 346 -5.29 -17.60 -0.83
CA GLY A 346 -6.66 -17.07 -0.85
C GLY A 346 -6.74 -15.80 -1.70
N VAL A 347 -7.46 -15.85 -2.82
CA VAL A 347 -7.52 -14.79 -3.84
C VAL A 347 -8.93 -14.24 -3.95
N LEU A 348 -9.08 -12.99 -4.41
CA LEU A 348 -10.40 -12.40 -4.72
C LEU A 348 -10.82 -12.77 -6.16
N LYS A 349 -12.12 -13.00 -6.38
CA LYS A 349 -12.71 -13.48 -7.66
C LYS A 349 -12.54 -12.51 -8.83
N ASP A 350 -12.33 -11.22 -8.54
CA ASP A 350 -12.15 -10.14 -9.51
C ASP A 350 -10.69 -10.01 -10.01
N LYS A 351 -9.80 -10.89 -9.57
CA LYS A 351 -8.38 -10.87 -9.98
C LYS A 351 -8.10 -11.86 -11.11
N ASP A 352 -6.97 -11.69 -11.77
CA ASP A 352 -6.49 -12.63 -12.78
C ASP A 352 -6.01 -13.94 -12.12
N LEU A 353 -7.01 -14.78 -11.74
CA LEU A 353 -6.78 -16.03 -11.04
C LEU A 353 -5.85 -16.96 -11.83
N LYS A 354 -6.01 -17.00 -13.15
CA LYS A 354 -5.22 -17.89 -14.02
C LYS A 354 -3.73 -17.57 -13.95
N THR A 355 -3.38 -16.31 -14.11
CA THR A 355 -1.97 -15.89 -14.07
C THR A 355 -1.40 -16.00 -12.65
N ILE A 356 -2.16 -15.63 -11.61
CA ILE A 356 -1.73 -15.77 -10.21
C ILE A 356 -1.42 -17.24 -9.91
N VAL A 357 -2.34 -18.15 -10.21
CA VAL A 357 -2.19 -19.59 -9.93
C VAL A 357 -1.02 -20.17 -10.73
N SER A 358 -0.93 -19.90 -12.04
CA SER A 358 0.17 -20.41 -12.87
C SER A 358 1.55 -19.90 -12.45
N THR A 359 1.62 -18.76 -11.77
CA THR A 359 2.88 -18.19 -11.29
C THR A 359 3.34 -18.83 -9.97
N ILE A 360 2.42 -19.08 -9.01
CA ILE A 360 2.79 -19.58 -7.67
C ILE A 360 2.90 -21.10 -7.60
N VAL A 361 2.15 -21.86 -8.41
CA VAL A 361 2.13 -23.33 -8.38
C VAL A 361 3.51 -23.95 -8.59
N PRO A 362 4.34 -23.51 -9.56
CA PRO A 362 5.63 -24.15 -9.83
C PRO A 362 6.61 -24.16 -8.66
N ILE A 363 6.56 -23.11 -7.79
CA ILE A 363 7.50 -22.97 -6.66
C ILE A 363 6.95 -23.55 -5.34
N SER A 364 5.72 -23.99 -5.35
CA SER A 364 5.05 -24.52 -4.17
C SER A 364 5.25 -26.04 -4.07
N ASP A 365 5.65 -26.57 -2.91
CA ASP A 365 5.67 -28.04 -2.67
C ASP A 365 4.28 -28.52 -2.23
N VAL A 366 3.58 -27.72 -1.45
CA VAL A 366 2.21 -27.97 -1.00
C VAL A 366 1.41 -26.68 -1.10
N ILE A 367 0.15 -26.79 -1.53
CA ILE A 367 -0.77 -25.66 -1.58
C ILE A 367 -1.97 -25.96 -0.69
N ILE A 368 -2.27 -25.05 0.23
CA ILE A 368 -3.49 -25.04 1.03
C ILE A 368 -4.36 -23.89 0.54
N ILE A 369 -5.44 -24.20 -0.13
CA ILE A 369 -6.39 -23.23 -0.63
C ILE A 369 -7.36 -22.86 0.48
N THR A 370 -7.65 -21.59 0.63
CA THR A 370 -8.63 -21.08 1.59
C THR A 370 -9.33 -19.83 1.07
N LYS A 371 -10.23 -19.28 1.86
CA LYS A 371 -10.89 -18.00 1.56
C LYS A 371 -10.96 -17.12 2.78
N SER A 372 -10.80 -15.81 2.58
CA SER A 372 -11.08 -14.81 3.62
C SER A 372 -12.58 -14.62 3.82
N GLY A 373 -12.97 -13.97 4.92
CA GLY A 373 -14.36 -13.55 5.18
C GLY A 373 -14.89 -12.49 4.20
N ASN A 374 -14.05 -11.98 3.30
CA ASN A 374 -14.47 -10.98 2.31
C ASN A 374 -15.47 -11.60 1.29
N PRO A 375 -16.63 -10.97 1.01
CA PRO A 375 -17.63 -11.51 0.08
C PRO A 375 -17.14 -11.59 -1.39
N ARG A 376 -16.03 -10.95 -1.72
CA ARG A 376 -15.36 -11.07 -3.03
C ARG A 376 -14.35 -12.22 -3.08
N ALA A 377 -14.16 -12.99 -2.01
CA ALA A 377 -13.23 -14.13 -2.05
C ALA A 377 -13.63 -15.11 -3.16
N ALA A 378 -12.65 -15.63 -3.88
CA ALA A 378 -12.86 -16.68 -4.87
C ALA A 378 -13.27 -17.98 -4.18
N ASP A 379 -14.09 -18.79 -4.85
CA ASP A 379 -14.44 -20.11 -4.34
C ASP A 379 -13.18 -21.00 -4.39
N PRO A 380 -12.82 -21.66 -3.29
CA PRO A 380 -11.68 -22.57 -3.25
C PRO A 380 -11.71 -23.69 -4.30
N SER A 381 -12.89 -24.17 -4.70
CA SER A 381 -13.03 -25.20 -5.74
C SER A 381 -12.53 -24.73 -7.10
N VAL A 382 -12.76 -23.45 -7.46
CA VAL A 382 -12.27 -22.87 -8.71
C VAL A 382 -10.74 -22.85 -8.76
N LEU A 383 -10.12 -22.44 -7.64
CA LEU A 383 -8.66 -22.45 -7.53
C LEU A 383 -8.08 -23.88 -7.59
N GLN A 384 -8.76 -24.83 -6.93
CA GLN A 384 -8.36 -26.23 -6.94
C GLN A 384 -8.38 -26.83 -8.34
N GLU A 385 -9.46 -26.60 -9.10
CA GLU A 385 -9.56 -27.06 -10.50
C GLU A 385 -8.45 -26.48 -11.36
N MET A 386 -8.15 -25.18 -11.22
CA MET A 386 -7.07 -24.53 -11.96
C MET A 386 -5.69 -25.12 -11.62
N ILE A 387 -5.42 -25.41 -10.35
CA ILE A 387 -4.14 -25.97 -9.92
C ILE A 387 -3.97 -27.39 -10.45
N ILE A 388 -4.99 -28.26 -10.31
CA ILE A 388 -4.97 -29.64 -10.80
C ILE A 388 -4.80 -29.67 -12.33
N ALA A 389 -5.40 -28.73 -13.05
CA ALA A 389 -5.23 -28.61 -14.50
C ALA A 389 -3.81 -28.22 -14.92
N LEU A 390 -3.05 -27.53 -14.05
CA LEU A 390 -1.65 -27.16 -14.30
C LEU A 390 -0.66 -28.25 -13.90
N ASP A 391 -0.91 -28.93 -12.78
CA ASP A 391 -0.05 -29.94 -12.20
C ASP A 391 -0.90 -30.95 -11.43
N VAL A 392 -1.22 -32.09 -12.09
CA VAL A 392 -2.09 -33.14 -11.54
C VAL A 392 -1.50 -33.83 -10.31
N ASP A 393 -0.17 -33.84 -10.16
CA ASP A 393 0.54 -34.47 -9.05
C ASP A 393 0.77 -33.52 -7.87
N LYS A 394 0.35 -32.23 -7.99
CA LYS A 394 0.51 -31.24 -6.95
C LYS A 394 -0.29 -31.62 -5.69
N THR A 395 0.36 -31.61 -4.54
CA THR A 395 -0.31 -31.80 -3.25
C THR A 395 -1.13 -30.58 -2.90
N VAL A 396 -2.46 -30.72 -2.94
CA VAL A 396 -3.41 -29.63 -2.69
C VAL A 396 -4.38 -30.02 -1.58
N PHE A 397 -4.57 -29.12 -0.62
CA PHE A 397 -5.59 -29.20 0.41
C PHE A 397 -6.53 -28.01 0.31
N VAL A 398 -7.75 -28.16 0.80
CA VAL A 398 -8.75 -27.10 0.90
C VAL A 398 -9.19 -26.98 2.35
N GLU A 399 -9.12 -25.75 2.89
CA GLU A 399 -9.59 -25.43 4.23
C GLU A 399 -10.64 -24.31 4.16
N ASP A 400 -11.68 -24.41 4.96
CA ASP A 400 -12.84 -23.52 4.93
C ASP A 400 -12.58 -22.14 5.58
N SER A 401 -11.46 -21.99 6.28
CA SER A 401 -11.06 -20.75 6.95
C SER A 401 -9.54 -20.59 7.04
N ILE A 402 -9.10 -19.35 7.13
CA ILE A 402 -7.69 -19.00 7.26
C ILE A 402 -7.07 -19.56 8.55
N PRO A 403 -7.71 -19.50 9.73
CA PRO A 403 -7.20 -20.15 10.93
C PRO A 403 -6.91 -21.64 10.73
N ARG A 404 -7.85 -22.39 10.13
CA ARG A 404 -7.64 -23.82 9.84
C ARG A 404 -6.53 -24.05 8.84
N ALA A 405 -6.42 -23.24 7.81
CA ALA A 405 -5.33 -23.33 6.83
C ALA A 405 -3.96 -23.13 7.50
N ILE A 406 -3.84 -22.18 8.42
CA ILE A 406 -2.61 -21.93 9.19
C ILE A 406 -2.28 -23.10 10.10
N ASP A 407 -3.26 -23.62 10.85
CA ASP A 407 -3.05 -24.76 11.74
C ASP A 407 -2.70 -26.03 10.94
N HIS A 408 -3.31 -26.21 9.77
CA HIS A 408 -2.96 -27.31 8.86
C HIS A 408 -1.52 -27.15 8.35
N ALA A 409 -1.14 -25.99 7.86
CA ALA A 409 0.21 -25.71 7.39
C ALA A 409 1.25 -25.97 8.49
N LYS A 410 1.02 -25.49 9.72
CA LYS A 410 1.90 -25.72 10.88
C LYS A 410 2.05 -27.20 11.24
N ARG A 411 1.01 -28.04 11.05
CA ARG A 411 1.06 -29.49 11.32
C ARG A 411 1.90 -30.27 10.30
N ILE A 412 1.88 -29.84 9.02
CA ILE A 412 2.58 -30.53 7.94
C ILE A 412 3.96 -29.97 7.64
N ALA A 413 4.23 -28.73 8.09
CA ALA A 413 5.52 -28.08 7.93
C ALA A 413 6.53 -28.63 8.94
N ARG A 414 7.76 -28.78 8.47
CA ARG A 414 8.94 -29.07 9.30
C ARG A 414 9.52 -27.73 9.78
N GLN A 415 10.40 -27.76 10.78
CA GLN A 415 11.02 -26.57 11.35
C GLN A 415 11.76 -25.72 10.29
N GLN A 416 12.41 -26.37 9.30
CA GLN A 416 13.14 -25.68 8.23
C GLN A 416 12.27 -25.24 7.04
N ASP A 417 10.98 -25.62 6.99
CA ASP A 417 10.09 -25.27 5.89
C ASP A 417 9.69 -23.79 5.96
N LEU A 418 9.25 -23.26 4.82
CA LEU A 418 8.63 -21.96 4.70
C LEU A 418 7.11 -22.11 4.52
N ILE A 419 6.33 -21.43 5.33
CA ILE A 419 4.90 -21.23 5.11
C ILE A 419 4.70 -19.83 4.54
N CYS A 420 4.19 -19.73 3.32
CA CYS A 420 3.89 -18.47 2.66
C CYS A 420 2.38 -18.27 2.57
N VAL A 421 1.86 -17.21 3.19
CA VAL A 421 0.43 -16.81 3.09
C VAL A 421 0.30 -15.68 2.09
N THR A 422 -0.52 -15.87 1.04
CA THR A 422 -0.62 -14.89 -0.05
C THR A 422 -1.94 -14.95 -0.81
N GLY A 423 -2.08 -14.07 -1.82
CA GLY A 423 -3.19 -14.02 -2.76
C GLY A 423 -4.12 -12.83 -2.55
N SER A 424 -4.20 -12.26 -1.36
CA SER A 424 -4.90 -11.01 -1.10
C SER A 424 -4.50 -10.40 0.24
N LEU A 425 -4.65 -9.08 0.37
CA LEU A 425 -4.44 -8.41 1.67
C LEU A 425 -5.46 -8.87 2.74
N PHE A 426 -6.67 -9.23 2.33
CA PHE A 426 -7.67 -9.78 3.27
C PHE A 426 -7.23 -11.11 3.85
N THR A 427 -6.71 -12.02 3.01
CA THR A 427 -6.15 -13.30 3.46
C THR A 427 -4.98 -13.09 4.41
N VAL A 428 -4.08 -12.18 4.07
CA VAL A 428 -2.91 -11.84 4.89
C VAL A 428 -3.31 -11.18 6.20
N GLY A 429 -4.28 -10.26 6.18
CA GLY A 429 -4.75 -9.56 7.39
C GLY A 429 -5.38 -10.52 8.41
N GLU A 430 -6.29 -11.40 7.95
CA GLU A 430 -6.88 -12.42 8.83
C GLU A 430 -5.81 -13.40 9.36
N ALA A 431 -4.84 -13.80 8.52
CA ALA A 431 -3.75 -14.67 8.93
C ALA A 431 -2.86 -13.99 9.99
N ARG A 432 -2.54 -12.71 9.77
CA ARG A 432 -1.73 -11.92 10.68
C ARG A 432 -2.40 -11.77 12.04
N GLY A 433 -3.68 -11.37 12.06
CA GLY A 433 -4.48 -11.27 13.27
C GLY A 433 -4.52 -12.58 14.04
N TYR A 434 -4.83 -13.69 13.36
CA TYR A 434 -4.86 -15.02 13.99
C TYR A 434 -3.51 -15.40 14.61
N ILE A 435 -2.39 -15.24 13.88
CA ILE A 435 -1.06 -15.64 14.38
C ILE A 435 -0.62 -14.78 15.57
N LEU A 436 -0.88 -13.47 15.53
CA LEU A 436 -0.50 -12.56 16.62
C LEU A 436 -1.36 -12.76 17.88
N HIS A 437 -2.66 -13.03 17.73
CA HIS A 437 -3.55 -13.28 18.87
C HIS A 437 -3.31 -14.61 19.56
N ILE A 438 -2.76 -15.62 18.88
CA ILE A 438 -2.32 -16.88 19.52
C ILE A 438 -1.08 -16.67 20.39
N LYS A 439 -0.26 -15.65 20.09
CA LYS A 439 0.98 -15.35 20.82
C LYS A 439 0.78 -14.54 22.10
N ASN A 440 -0.42 -13.98 22.31
CA ASN A 440 -0.84 -13.24 23.49
C ASN A 440 -1.82 -14.05 24.33
#